data_ba8f7bab4523f4993467d396fee0bfe6
#
_entry.id   ba8f7bab4523f4993467d396fee0bfe6
#
_cell.length_a   1.000
_cell.length_b   1.000
_cell.length_c   1.000
_cell.angle_alpha   90.00
_cell.angle_beta   90.00
_cell.angle_gamma   90.00
#
_symmetry.space_group_name_H-M   'P 1'
#
loop_
_entity.id
_entity.type
_entity.pdbx_description
1 polymer ?
#
loop_
_entity_poly.entity_id
_entity_poly.type
_entity_poly.pdbx_seq_one_letter_code
_entity_poly.pdbx_strand_id
1 'polypeptide(L)'
;MKDYSKAKKRVDVSVGESVRIMRELQELSQNELAELTGIPQSTISAIENDRIQLGVERAKVLARALNCHPAVLVFPGWDIEHESAA
;
A
#
# COMPACT_ATOMS: atom_id res chain seq x y z
N MET A 1 4.09 13.40 -25.33
CA MET A 1 2.86 13.45 -25.42
C MET A 1 2.17 12.19 -25.39
N LYS A 2 2.45 11.30 -26.21
CA LYS A 2 1.83 10.07 -26.11
C LYS A 2 2.08 9.40 -24.84
N ASP A 3 3.22 9.65 -24.23
CA ASP A 3 3.56 9.02 -22.99
C ASP A 3 2.65 9.44 -21.88
N TYR A 4 2.17 10.66 -21.95
CA TYR A 4 1.23 11.08 -20.93
C TYR A 4 -0.04 10.32 -21.01
N SER A 5 -0.49 10.00 -22.20
CA SER A 5 -1.67 9.22 -22.33
C SER A 5 -1.52 7.88 -21.71
N LYS A 6 -0.37 7.27 -21.90
CA LYS A 6 -0.16 5.98 -21.31
C LYS A 6 -0.12 6.06 -19.82
N ALA A 7 0.49 7.09 -19.30
CA ALA A 7 0.54 7.24 -17.87
C ALA A 7 -0.85 7.39 -17.29
N LYS A 8 -1.72 8.06 -18.02
CA LYS A 8 -3.05 8.23 -17.53
C LYS A 8 -3.83 6.95 -17.53
N LYS A 9 -3.41 5.97 -18.31
CA LYS A 9 -4.13 4.72 -18.34
C LYS A 9 -3.69 3.78 -17.27
N ARG A 10 -2.70 4.16 -16.49
CA ARG A 10 -2.32 3.32 -15.39
C ARG A 10 -3.49 3.16 -14.45
N VAL A 11 -3.62 1.97 -13.91
CA VAL A 11 -4.67 1.71 -12.97
C VAL A 11 -4.41 2.49 -11.70
N ASP A 12 -5.43 3.16 -11.22
CA ASP A 12 -5.32 3.86 -9.96
C ASP A 12 -5.52 2.87 -8.84
N VAL A 13 -4.51 2.71 -8.03
CA VAL A 13 -4.55 1.77 -6.92
C VAL A 13 -4.84 2.56 -5.66
N SER A 14 -5.84 2.14 -4.91
CA SER A 14 -6.16 2.80 -3.65
C SER A 14 -5.12 2.42 -2.61
N VAL A 15 -5.14 3.17 -1.50
CA VAL A 15 -4.24 2.87 -0.40
C VAL A 15 -4.51 1.46 0.11
N GLY A 16 -5.79 1.09 0.24
CA GLY A 16 -6.12 -0.24 0.73
C GLY A 16 -5.66 -1.33 -0.22
N GLU A 17 -5.82 -1.10 -1.51
CA GLU A 17 -5.34 -2.07 -2.49
C GLU A 17 -3.83 -2.20 -2.46
N SER A 18 -3.15 -1.09 -2.22
CA SER A 18 -1.71 -1.12 -2.12
C SER A 18 -1.26 -2.02 -0.97
N VAL A 19 -1.93 -1.90 0.17
CA VAL A 19 -1.62 -2.75 1.31
C VAL A 19 -1.84 -4.21 0.94
N ARG A 20 -2.97 -4.51 0.31
CA ARG A 20 -3.28 -5.88 -0.06
C ARG A 20 -2.26 -6.44 -1.04
N ILE A 21 -1.90 -5.66 -2.03
CA ILE A 21 -0.94 -6.11 -3.04
C ILE A 21 0.40 -6.43 -2.39
N MET A 22 0.88 -5.54 -1.52
CA MET A 22 2.15 -5.78 -0.87
C MET A 22 2.08 -6.99 0.04
N ARG A 23 0.93 -7.18 0.71
CA ARG A 23 0.76 -8.36 1.56
C ARG A 23 0.82 -9.64 0.73
N GLU A 24 0.12 -9.63 -0.39
CA GLU A 24 0.09 -10.82 -1.24
C GLU A 24 1.45 -11.10 -1.87
N LEU A 25 2.19 -10.06 -2.18
CA LEU A 25 3.54 -10.25 -2.70
C LEU A 25 4.44 -10.92 -1.69
N GLN A 26 4.19 -10.68 -0.40
CA GLN A 26 4.95 -11.33 0.66
C GLN A 26 4.35 -12.67 1.04
N GLU A 27 3.27 -13.09 0.33
CA GLU A 27 2.62 -14.37 0.56
C GLU A 27 2.10 -14.48 1.99
N LEU A 28 1.55 -13.39 2.49
CA LEU A 28 1.00 -13.38 3.84
C LEU A 28 -0.51 -13.32 3.78
N SER A 29 -1.16 -14.03 4.69
CA SER A 29 -2.59 -13.89 4.87
C SER A 29 -2.85 -12.66 5.73
N GLN A 30 -4.10 -12.23 5.79
CA GLN A 30 -4.45 -11.11 6.68
C GLN A 30 -4.18 -11.48 8.13
N ASN A 31 -4.45 -12.73 8.49
CA ASN A 31 -4.18 -13.17 9.86
C ASN A 31 -2.70 -13.16 10.17
N GLU A 32 -1.88 -13.58 9.22
CA GLU A 32 -0.45 -13.57 9.43
C GLU A 32 0.07 -12.15 9.58
N LEU A 33 -0.45 -11.24 8.76
CA LEU A 33 -0.04 -9.84 8.86
C LEU A 33 -0.49 -9.26 10.20
N ALA A 34 -1.67 -9.65 10.67
CA ALA A 34 -2.15 -9.20 11.96
C ALA A 34 -1.21 -9.65 13.07
N GLU A 35 -0.73 -10.88 12.99
CA GLU A 35 0.18 -11.38 14.01
C GLU A 35 1.51 -10.64 13.98
N LEU A 36 2.00 -10.34 12.79
CA LEU A 36 3.28 -9.66 12.67
C LEU A 36 3.21 -8.22 13.15
N THR A 37 2.07 -7.58 13.00
CA THR A 37 1.96 -6.15 13.26
C THR A 37 1.30 -5.81 14.59
N GLY A 38 0.53 -6.75 15.13
CA GLY A 38 -0.29 -6.45 16.29
C GLY A 38 -1.57 -5.72 15.94
N ILE A 39 -1.81 -5.49 14.66
CA ILE A 39 -3.05 -4.85 14.20
C ILE A 39 -4.09 -5.95 14.02
N PRO A 40 -5.30 -5.78 14.58
CA PRO A 40 -6.31 -6.82 14.43
C PRO A 40 -6.62 -7.11 12.97
N GLN A 41 -6.91 -8.36 12.68
CA GLN A 41 -7.22 -8.77 11.32
C GLN A 41 -8.40 -8.00 10.76
N SER A 42 -9.41 -7.74 11.57
CA SER A 42 -10.57 -6.98 11.11
C SER A 42 -10.18 -5.56 10.71
N THR A 43 -9.21 -4.97 11.38
CA THR A 43 -8.72 -3.66 11.04
C THR A 43 -7.94 -3.70 9.73
N ILE A 44 -7.14 -4.74 9.55
CA ILE A 44 -6.41 -4.90 8.29
C ILE A 44 -7.40 -5.05 7.15
N SER A 45 -8.44 -5.84 7.35
CA SER A 45 -9.46 -6.00 6.33
C SER A 45 -10.14 -4.68 6.00
N ALA A 46 -10.44 -3.89 7.02
CA ALA A 46 -11.07 -2.60 6.81
C ALA A 46 -10.15 -1.65 6.03
N ILE A 47 -8.87 -1.70 6.33
CA ILE A 47 -7.89 -0.89 5.61
C ILE A 47 -7.82 -1.33 4.14
N GLU A 48 -7.74 -2.63 3.90
CA GLU A 48 -7.60 -3.12 2.54
C GLU A 48 -8.84 -2.85 1.70
N ASN A 49 -9.98 -2.73 2.35
CA ASN A 49 -11.22 -2.44 1.64
C ASN A 49 -11.55 -0.95 1.67
N ASP A 50 -10.62 -0.13 2.10
CA ASP A 50 -10.76 1.33 2.11
C ASP A 50 -11.92 1.81 2.96
N ARG A 51 -12.28 1.04 3.98
CA ARG A 51 -13.33 1.45 4.90
C ARG A 51 -12.82 2.42 5.95
N ILE A 52 -11.54 2.34 6.27
CA ILE A 52 -10.91 3.28 7.18
C ILE A 52 -9.63 3.75 6.54
N GLN A 53 -9.20 4.91 6.96
CA GLN A 53 -7.97 5.47 6.42
C GLN A 53 -6.76 4.86 7.08
N LEU A 54 -5.70 4.73 6.31
CA LEU A 54 -4.45 4.24 6.83
C LEU A 54 -3.68 5.43 7.39
N GLY A 55 -3.59 5.50 8.70
CA GLY A 55 -2.85 6.57 9.33
C GLY A 55 -1.35 6.34 9.20
N VAL A 56 -0.59 7.39 9.50
CA VAL A 56 0.86 7.35 9.35
C VAL A 56 1.47 6.28 10.23
N GLU A 57 1.01 6.16 11.47
CA GLU A 57 1.60 5.18 12.37
C GLU A 57 1.37 3.76 11.91
N ARG A 58 0.14 3.47 11.47
CA ARG A 58 -0.13 2.14 10.95
C ARG A 58 0.64 1.88 9.67
N ALA A 59 0.80 2.91 8.84
CA ALA A 59 1.56 2.76 7.61
C ALA A 59 2.99 2.35 7.91
N LYS A 60 3.59 2.92 8.93
CA LYS A 60 4.96 2.57 9.29
C LYS A 60 5.05 1.13 9.76
N VAL A 61 4.10 0.71 10.58
CA VAL A 61 4.10 -0.64 11.10
C VAL A 61 3.89 -1.64 9.97
N LEU A 62 2.91 -1.36 9.11
CA LEU A 62 2.63 -2.25 7.99
C LEU A 62 3.80 -2.32 7.02
N ALA A 63 4.40 -1.18 6.72
CA ALA A 63 5.52 -1.14 5.78
C ALA A 63 6.69 -1.97 6.29
N ARG A 64 6.94 -1.91 7.60
CA ARG A 64 8.02 -2.70 8.15
C ARG A 64 7.72 -4.19 8.01
N ALA A 65 6.50 -4.59 8.32
CA ALA A 65 6.12 -5.99 8.21
C ALA A 65 6.10 -6.46 6.76
N LEU A 66 5.74 -5.56 5.85
CA LEU A 66 5.66 -5.88 4.43
C LEU A 66 6.98 -5.64 3.70
N ASN A 67 7.99 -5.20 4.44
CA ASN A 67 9.33 -5.04 3.90
C ASN A 67 9.36 -4.04 2.76
N CYS A 68 8.68 -2.92 2.93
CA CYS A 68 8.65 -1.87 1.93
C CYS A 68 8.71 -0.52 2.63
N HIS A 69 8.91 0.51 1.84
CA HIS A 69 8.91 1.87 2.35
C HIS A 69 7.48 2.31 2.57
N PRO A 70 7.19 3.04 3.66
CA PRO A 70 5.82 3.48 3.92
C PRO A 70 5.19 4.26 2.77
N ALA A 71 5.99 4.98 2.00
CA ALA A 71 5.46 5.74 0.89
C ALA A 71 4.79 4.85 -0.15
N VAL A 72 5.23 3.60 -0.26
CA VAL A 72 4.63 2.66 -1.18
C VAL A 72 3.16 2.44 -0.85
N LEU A 73 2.84 2.47 0.43
CA LEU A 73 1.47 2.25 0.87
C LEU A 73 0.64 3.52 0.83
N VAL A 74 1.23 4.64 1.25
CA VAL A 74 0.48 5.88 1.43
C VAL A 74 0.30 6.64 0.12
N PHE A 75 1.24 6.48 -0.79
CA PHE A 75 1.17 7.15 -2.08
C PHE A 75 1.19 6.12 -3.20
N PRO A 76 0.13 5.31 -3.29
CA PRO A 76 0.09 4.29 -4.33
C PRO A 76 0.10 4.97 -5.70
N GLY A 77 0.86 4.41 -6.60
CA GLY A 77 0.96 4.98 -7.93
C GLY A 77 1.95 6.11 -8.04
N TRP A 78 2.60 6.50 -6.96
CA TRP A 78 3.58 7.57 -7.00
C TRP A 78 4.82 7.08 -7.74
N ASP A 79 5.29 7.91 -8.66
CA ASP A 79 6.44 7.55 -9.47
C ASP A 79 7.69 8.19 -8.88
N ILE A 80 8.45 7.39 -8.18
CA ILE A 80 9.64 7.89 -7.50
C ILE A 80 10.69 8.36 -8.49
N GLU A 81 10.79 7.68 -9.62
CA GLU A 81 11.74 8.10 -10.63
C GLU A 81 11.37 9.45 -11.19
N HIS A 82 10.07 9.63 -11.40
CA HIS A 82 9.60 10.90 -11.93
C HIS A 82 9.90 12.01 -10.94
N GLU A 83 9.69 11.74 -9.68
CA GLU A 83 9.98 12.72 -8.67
C GLU A 83 11.46 13.03 -8.61
N SER A 84 12.29 12.00 -8.73
CA SER A 84 13.72 12.22 -8.71
C SER A 84 14.17 13.08 -9.87
N ALA A 85 13.51 12.94 -10.98
CA ALA A 85 13.89 13.71 -12.15
C ALA A 85 13.56 15.18 -11.99
N ALA A 86 12.58 15.47 -11.17
CA ALA A 86 12.24 16.85 -10.95
C ALA A 86 13.27 17.52 -10.09
#